data_e9d0430eee14f0e4116f7033920f3462
#
_entry.id   e9d0430eee14f0e4116f7033920f3462
#
_cell.length_a   1.000
_cell.length_b   1.000
_cell.length_c   1.000
_cell.angle_alpha   90.00
_cell.angle_beta   90.00
_cell.angle_gamma   90.00
#
_symmetry.space_group_name_H-M   'P 1'
#
loop_
_entity.id
_entity.type
_entity.pdbx_description
1 polymer ?
#
loop_
_entity_poly.entity_id
_entity_poly.type
_entity_poly.pdbx_seq_one_letter_code
_entity_poly.pdbx_strand_id
1 'polypeptide(L)'
;MTVMRCNDSIRGALGRLILLAIGALGASQQAFGQTTDVIVIRGHQQIVHLYGRRGGDPVIVSSGDGGWIHLGPHVAEALAAKGLFVVGFDAKAYLESYTSSGSTLQPADEPGDYRVLADYAARGSGRKPTLIGVSEGAGLSVLAATDPQTKAAIAGVIALGLPDTNELAWRWKDSLIYLTHGVPNEPTFSTAAIAGKVTPLPLAMIHSTHDEFVPVADVQHTLQQANEPKKLWIVNASDHRFSNNLRDFDQRLLEALDWIARNQPR
;
A
#
# COMPACT_ATOMS: atom_id res chain seq x y z
N MET A 1 -66.02 67.98 5.72
CA MET A 1 -66.17 68.31 7.15
C MET A 1 -65.05 67.57 7.88
N THR A 2 -64.15 68.36 8.43
CA THR A 2 -63.31 68.20 9.60
C THR A 2 -62.18 67.14 9.45
N VAL A 3 -60.96 67.51 9.07
CA VAL A 3 -59.84 68.19 9.75
C VAL A 3 -59.46 67.51 11.07
N MET A 4 -58.26 67.05 11.17
CA MET A 4 -57.12 67.31 12.02
C MET A 4 -56.17 66.09 12.04
N ARG A 5 -54.94 66.26 11.58
CA ARG A 5 -53.72 66.80 12.20
C ARG A 5 -53.39 66.14 13.56
N CYS A 6 -52.26 65.55 13.64
CA CYS A 6 -50.99 65.94 14.29
C CYS A 6 -50.25 64.65 14.62
N ASN A 7 -49.08 64.53 14.26
CA ASN A 7 -47.76 65.07 14.60
C ASN A 7 -47.02 64.28 15.67
N ASP A 8 -45.78 63.96 15.28
CA ASP A 8 -44.52 63.91 16.08
C ASP A 8 -44.43 62.80 17.17
N SER A 9 -43.41 62.06 17.21
CA SER A 9 -41.96 62.33 17.29
C SER A 9 -41.25 61.02 17.60
N ILE A 10 -40.21 60.69 16.84
CA ILE A 10 -38.77 60.80 17.16
C ILE A 10 -38.29 60.01 18.36
N ARG A 11 -37.18 59.37 18.06
CA ARG A 11 -36.09 58.76 18.85
C ARG A 11 -36.20 57.23 18.95
N GLY A 12 -35.37 56.44 18.26
CA GLY A 12 -33.93 56.51 18.38
C GLY A 12 -33.55 55.33 19.22
N ALA A 13 -33.22 54.18 18.50
CA ALA A 13 -32.41 53.19 19.12
C ALA A 13 -31.55 52.58 18.04
N LEU A 14 -30.28 52.96 18.00
CA LEU A 14 -29.21 52.26 17.31
C LEU A 14 -29.09 50.84 17.88
N GLY A 15 -29.65 49.88 17.19
CA GLY A 15 -29.38 48.47 17.41
C GLY A 15 -28.14 48.10 16.64
N ARG A 16 -27.02 47.95 17.34
CA ARG A 16 -25.77 47.41 16.77
C ARG A 16 -26.02 45.98 16.30
N LEU A 17 -26.05 45.77 14.98
CA LEU A 17 -25.90 44.45 14.39
C LEU A 17 -24.43 44.00 14.58
N ILE A 18 -24.21 43.15 15.54
CA ILE A 18 -22.96 42.38 15.64
C ILE A 18 -23.08 41.26 14.64
N LEU A 19 -22.45 41.41 13.45
CA LEU A 19 -22.18 40.29 12.53
C LEU A 19 -21.12 39.40 13.18
N LEU A 20 -21.54 38.29 13.76
CA LEU A 20 -20.69 37.17 14.08
C LEU A 20 -20.31 36.51 12.77
N ALA A 21 -19.15 36.88 12.24
CA ALA A 21 -18.47 36.12 11.18
C ALA A 21 -17.99 34.81 11.80
N ILE A 22 -18.79 33.76 11.68
CA ILE A 22 -18.34 32.39 11.91
C ILE A 22 -17.41 32.05 10.76
N GLY A 23 -16.12 32.23 10.98
CA GLY A 23 -15.07 31.74 10.09
C GLY A 23 -15.12 30.22 10.11
N ALA A 24 -15.84 29.64 9.16
CA ALA A 24 -15.66 28.24 8.82
C ALA A 24 -14.23 28.08 8.29
N LEU A 25 -13.31 27.64 9.15
CA LEU A 25 -12.05 27.03 8.74
C LEU A 25 -12.41 25.73 8.02
N GLY A 26 -12.80 25.86 6.75
CA GLY A 26 -12.82 24.76 5.84
C GLY A 26 -11.38 24.29 5.67
N ALA A 27 -11.00 23.23 6.38
CA ALA A 27 -9.84 22.45 5.99
C ALA A 27 -10.11 21.99 4.56
N SER A 28 -9.53 22.69 3.59
CA SER A 28 -9.48 22.22 2.21
C SER A 28 -8.74 20.89 2.25
N GLN A 29 -9.48 19.79 2.12
CA GLN A 29 -8.90 18.52 1.75
C GLN A 29 -8.28 18.74 0.35
N GLN A 30 -7.00 19.08 0.34
CA GLN A 30 -6.24 19.02 -0.90
C GLN A 30 -6.28 17.55 -1.34
N ALA A 31 -7.06 17.29 -2.38
CA ALA A 31 -6.93 16.05 -3.13
C ALA A 31 -5.49 16.05 -3.67
N PHE A 32 -4.61 15.30 -3.02
CA PHE A 32 -3.26 15.08 -3.52
C PHE A 32 -3.41 14.23 -4.78
N GLY A 33 -3.37 14.91 -5.95
CA GLY A 33 -3.42 14.22 -7.23
C GLY A 33 -2.30 13.20 -7.33
N GLN A 34 -2.61 12.05 -7.87
CA GLN A 34 -1.61 11.08 -8.30
C GLN A 34 -0.68 11.73 -9.32
N THR A 35 0.63 11.60 -9.11
CA THR A 35 1.66 11.92 -10.11
C THR A 35 2.51 10.70 -10.37
N THR A 36 3.28 10.72 -11.43
CA THR A 36 4.21 9.63 -11.76
C THR A 36 5.62 10.16 -11.82
N ASP A 37 6.58 9.28 -11.54
CA ASP A 37 8.02 9.51 -11.74
C ASP A 37 8.61 8.26 -12.40
N VAL A 38 9.80 8.37 -12.94
CA VAL A 38 10.54 7.26 -13.54
C VAL A 38 11.81 7.02 -12.75
N ILE A 39 11.99 5.80 -12.30
CA ILE A 39 13.25 5.36 -11.70
C ILE A 39 13.92 4.32 -12.60
N VAL A 40 15.23 4.18 -12.48
CA VAL A 40 15.97 3.16 -13.23
C VAL A 40 16.47 2.09 -12.26
N ILE A 41 16.09 0.85 -12.50
CA ILE A 41 16.52 -0.32 -11.75
C ILE A 41 17.27 -1.24 -12.70
N ARG A 42 18.54 -1.47 -12.45
CA ARG A 42 19.44 -2.31 -13.29
C ARG A 42 19.31 -2.03 -14.81
N GLY A 43 19.17 -0.74 -15.18
CA GLY A 43 19.04 -0.31 -16.58
C GLY A 43 17.62 -0.32 -17.15
N HIS A 44 16.63 -0.85 -16.44
CA HIS A 44 15.22 -0.85 -16.83
C HIS A 44 14.49 0.32 -16.19
N GLN A 45 13.74 1.07 -17.01
CA GLN A 45 12.88 2.15 -16.53
C GLN A 45 11.63 1.56 -15.85
N GLN A 46 11.34 2.03 -14.64
CA GLN A 46 10.16 1.68 -13.88
C GLN A 46 9.35 2.94 -13.59
N ILE A 47 8.07 2.93 -13.93
CA ILE A 47 7.14 4.00 -13.58
C ILE A 47 6.70 3.77 -12.13
N VAL A 48 6.85 4.80 -11.30
CA VAL A 48 6.32 4.81 -9.94
C VAL A 48 5.18 5.82 -9.82
N HIS A 49 4.14 5.45 -9.08
CA HIS A 49 2.97 6.27 -8.82
C HIS A 49 3.11 6.95 -7.46
N LEU A 50 3.03 8.26 -7.43
CA LEU A 50 3.28 9.04 -6.22
C LEU A 50 1.98 9.62 -5.68
N TYR A 51 1.73 9.38 -4.39
CA TYR A 51 0.58 9.91 -3.66
C TYR A 51 1.03 10.57 -2.37
N GLY A 52 0.30 11.58 -1.93
CA GLY A 52 0.66 12.32 -0.74
C GLY A 52 1.84 13.29 -0.97
N ARG A 53 2.39 13.81 0.11
CA ARG A 53 3.45 14.81 0.07
C ARG A 53 4.79 14.19 0.41
N ARG A 54 5.82 14.43 -0.41
CA ARG A 54 7.21 14.07 -0.07
C ARG A 54 7.57 14.65 1.31
N GLY A 55 8.20 13.84 2.14
CA GLY A 55 8.50 14.18 3.55
C GLY A 55 7.47 13.63 4.56
N GLY A 56 6.33 13.11 4.11
CA GLY A 56 5.47 12.23 4.91
C GLY A 56 6.17 10.92 5.28
N ASP A 57 5.56 10.10 6.14
CA ASP A 57 6.04 8.74 6.44
C ASP A 57 6.00 7.91 5.16
N PRO A 58 7.15 7.38 4.71
CA PRO A 58 7.21 6.73 3.41
C PRO A 58 6.65 5.30 3.46
N VAL A 59 5.91 4.95 2.42
CA VAL A 59 5.39 3.60 2.19
C VAL A 59 5.61 3.24 0.72
N ILE A 60 5.97 2.00 0.44
CA ILE A 60 6.00 1.44 -0.90
C ILE A 60 4.83 0.47 -1.01
N VAL A 61 3.97 0.66 -2.01
CA VAL A 61 2.85 -0.24 -2.30
C VAL A 61 3.13 -0.95 -3.61
N SER A 62 3.39 -2.25 -3.57
CA SER A 62 3.59 -3.09 -4.75
C SER A 62 2.28 -3.75 -5.15
N SER A 63 1.91 -3.65 -6.43
CA SER A 63 0.69 -4.27 -6.97
C SER A 63 0.79 -5.80 -7.05
N GLY A 64 -0.33 -6.46 -7.34
CA GLY A 64 -0.34 -7.84 -7.77
C GLY A 64 0.06 -7.99 -9.25
N ASP A 65 -0.04 -9.22 -9.74
CA ASP A 65 0.20 -9.65 -11.12
C ASP A 65 -0.73 -9.01 -12.17
N GLY A 66 -1.86 -8.46 -11.73
CA GLY A 66 -2.75 -7.65 -12.56
C GLY A 66 -2.21 -6.26 -12.92
N GLY A 67 -1.13 -5.80 -12.28
CA GLY A 67 -0.54 -4.47 -12.44
C GLY A 67 -1.15 -3.42 -11.50
N TRP A 68 -0.86 -2.14 -11.79
CA TRP A 68 -1.28 -1.01 -10.95
C TRP A 68 -2.77 -0.69 -11.11
N ILE A 69 -3.63 -1.62 -10.65
CA ILE A 69 -5.09 -1.54 -10.68
C ILE A 69 -5.71 -2.03 -9.37
N HIS A 70 -6.98 -1.77 -9.14
CA HIS A 70 -7.78 -2.29 -8.03
C HIS A 70 -7.21 -1.94 -6.64
N LEU A 71 -6.77 -2.95 -5.87
CA LEU A 71 -6.39 -2.79 -4.47
C LEU A 71 -5.13 -1.93 -4.27
N GLY A 72 -4.15 -1.99 -5.18
CA GLY A 72 -2.92 -1.19 -5.08
C GLY A 72 -3.19 0.31 -5.03
N PRO A 73 -3.87 0.91 -6.05
CA PRO A 73 -4.30 2.30 -6.02
C PRO A 73 -5.17 2.65 -4.81
N HIS A 74 -6.13 1.79 -4.42
CA HIS A 74 -6.98 2.01 -3.24
C HIS A 74 -6.14 2.17 -1.96
N VAL A 75 -5.20 1.26 -1.72
CA VAL A 75 -4.27 1.33 -0.59
C VAL A 75 -3.47 2.63 -0.62
N ALA A 76 -2.93 3.00 -1.79
CA ALA A 76 -2.13 4.20 -1.94
C ALA A 76 -2.94 5.48 -1.63
N GLU A 77 -4.17 5.58 -2.13
CA GLU A 77 -5.08 6.68 -1.86
C GLU A 77 -5.49 6.77 -0.38
N ALA A 78 -5.86 5.63 0.21
CA ALA A 78 -6.25 5.55 1.62
C ALA A 78 -5.12 6.02 2.55
N LEU A 79 -3.88 5.60 2.28
CA LEU A 79 -2.70 5.98 3.07
C LEU A 79 -2.28 7.44 2.84
N ALA A 80 -2.34 7.93 1.61
CA ALA A 80 -2.06 9.33 1.30
C ALA A 80 -3.07 10.26 1.99
N ALA A 81 -4.34 9.88 2.07
CA ALA A 81 -5.37 10.60 2.81
C ALA A 81 -5.08 10.67 4.33
N LYS A 82 -4.23 9.80 4.86
CA LYS A 82 -3.73 9.83 6.24
C LYS A 82 -2.42 10.58 6.40
N GLY A 83 -1.93 11.21 5.32
CA GLY A 83 -0.73 12.04 5.34
C GLY A 83 0.58 11.30 5.07
N LEU A 84 0.53 10.03 4.69
CA LEU A 84 1.72 9.27 4.30
C LEU A 84 2.16 9.67 2.89
N PHE A 85 3.45 9.48 2.61
CA PHE A 85 3.99 9.55 1.26
C PHE A 85 4.06 8.15 0.69
N VAL A 86 3.30 7.88 -0.37
CA VAL A 86 3.20 6.55 -0.97
C VAL A 86 3.87 6.52 -2.33
N VAL A 87 4.73 5.53 -2.52
CA VAL A 87 5.34 5.15 -3.78
C VAL A 87 4.67 3.86 -4.25
N GLY A 88 3.76 3.98 -5.22
CA GLY A 88 3.12 2.84 -5.87
C GLY A 88 4.06 2.24 -6.92
N PHE A 89 4.20 0.92 -6.90
CA PHE A 89 5.09 0.16 -7.76
C PHE A 89 4.30 -0.94 -8.48
N ASP A 90 4.37 -0.94 -9.80
CA ASP A 90 3.71 -1.94 -10.64
C ASP A 90 4.57 -3.20 -10.72
N ALA A 91 4.25 -4.21 -9.89
CA ALA A 91 4.99 -5.45 -9.83
C ALA A 91 4.91 -6.23 -11.15
N LYS A 92 3.77 -6.18 -11.86
CA LYS A 92 3.64 -6.80 -13.18
C LYS A 92 4.60 -6.17 -14.18
N ALA A 93 4.57 -4.83 -14.33
CA ALA A 93 5.46 -4.13 -15.26
C ALA A 93 6.94 -4.37 -14.91
N TYR A 94 7.25 -4.46 -13.61
CA TYR A 94 8.58 -4.80 -13.13
C TYR A 94 9.00 -6.20 -13.60
N LEU A 95 8.21 -7.24 -13.34
CA LEU A 95 8.47 -8.61 -13.79
C LEU A 95 8.58 -8.70 -15.31
N GLU A 96 7.66 -8.06 -16.05
CA GLU A 96 7.69 -7.99 -17.51
C GLU A 96 9.01 -7.42 -18.02
N SER A 97 9.54 -6.39 -17.38
CA SER A 97 10.77 -5.71 -17.82
C SER A 97 12.01 -6.60 -17.77
N TYR A 98 12.02 -7.66 -16.96
CA TYR A 98 13.09 -8.65 -16.87
C TYR A 98 12.79 -9.96 -17.59
N THR A 99 11.56 -10.13 -18.09
CA THR A 99 11.13 -11.35 -18.74
C THR A 99 11.38 -11.29 -20.24
N SER A 100 12.17 -12.22 -20.76
CA SER A 100 12.40 -12.41 -22.20
C SER A 100 12.30 -13.90 -22.57
N SER A 101 12.55 -14.25 -23.84
CA SER A 101 12.56 -15.64 -24.28
C SER A 101 13.61 -16.52 -23.57
N GLY A 102 14.64 -15.90 -22.98
CA GLY A 102 15.75 -16.62 -22.35
C GLY A 102 16.13 -16.11 -20.97
N SER A 103 15.40 -15.14 -20.39
CA SER A 103 15.72 -14.59 -19.07
C SER A 103 14.48 -14.29 -18.25
N THR A 104 14.65 -14.37 -16.94
CA THR A 104 13.64 -14.01 -15.94
C THR A 104 14.34 -13.28 -14.80
N LEU A 105 13.55 -12.63 -13.92
CA LEU A 105 14.07 -12.11 -12.67
C LEU A 105 14.70 -13.24 -11.84
N GLN A 106 15.82 -12.95 -11.21
CA GLN A 106 16.45 -13.90 -10.30
C GLN A 106 16.14 -13.53 -8.85
N PRO A 107 15.87 -14.52 -7.96
CA PRO A 107 15.58 -14.25 -6.56
C PRO A 107 16.70 -13.46 -5.83
N ALA A 108 17.94 -13.62 -6.30
CA ALA A 108 19.09 -12.93 -5.72
C ALA A 108 19.18 -11.44 -6.09
N ASP A 109 18.56 -11.04 -7.20
CA ASP A 109 18.63 -9.66 -7.71
C ASP A 109 17.51 -8.78 -7.13
N GLU A 110 16.34 -9.37 -6.91
CA GLU A 110 15.11 -8.68 -6.50
C GLU A 110 15.28 -7.83 -5.21
N PRO A 111 15.93 -8.32 -4.14
CA PRO A 111 16.09 -7.51 -2.94
C PRO A 111 16.88 -6.21 -3.17
N GLY A 112 17.89 -6.23 -4.04
CA GLY A 112 18.63 -5.05 -4.45
C GLY A 112 17.77 -4.04 -5.21
N ASP A 113 16.83 -4.52 -6.01
CA ASP A 113 15.88 -3.70 -6.73
C ASP A 113 14.91 -2.97 -5.78
N TYR A 114 14.38 -3.69 -4.79
CA TYR A 114 13.56 -3.10 -3.73
C TYR A 114 14.33 -2.15 -2.81
N ARG A 115 15.65 -2.34 -2.67
CA ARG A 115 16.51 -1.40 -2.00
C ARG A 115 16.54 -0.05 -2.74
N VAL A 116 16.60 -0.05 -4.07
CA VAL A 116 16.51 1.19 -4.88
C VAL A 116 15.19 1.91 -4.65
N LEU A 117 14.08 1.16 -4.60
CA LEU A 117 12.76 1.71 -4.25
C LEU A 117 12.73 2.29 -2.83
N ALA A 118 13.32 1.60 -1.85
CA ALA A 118 13.38 2.07 -0.46
C ALA A 118 14.18 3.36 -0.34
N ASP A 119 15.34 3.44 -0.98
CA ASP A 119 16.17 4.64 -1.01
C ASP A 119 15.45 5.81 -1.72
N TYR A 120 14.68 5.53 -2.77
CA TYR A 120 13.85 6.53 -3.45
C TYR A 120 12.73 7.06 -2.55
N ALA A 121 11.99 6.18 -1.88
CA ALA A 121 10.87 6.55 -1.02
C ALA A 121 11.33 7.33 0.23
N ALA A 122 12.48 7.00 0.78
CA ALA A 122 13.08 7.67 1.94
C ALA A 122 13.55 9.10 1.66
N ARG A 123 13.69 9.51 0.39
CA ARG A 123 14.16 10.87 0.02
C ARG A 123 13.19 11.92 0.54
N GLY A 124 13.71 12.87 1.29
CA GLY A 124 12.96 13.99 1.87
C GLY A 124 12.47 13.77 3.29
N SER A 125 12.27 12.53 3.74
CA SER A 125 11.94 12.23 5.15
C SER A 125 13.12 11.68 5.95
N GLY A 126 14.04 10.98 5.29
CA GLY A 126 15.11 10.21 5.93
C GLY A 126 14.61 9.00 6.73
N ARG A 127 13.31 8.67 6.64
CA ARG A 127 12.69 7.54 7.35
C ARG A 127 12.63 6.31 6.46
N LYS A 128 12.74 5.13 7.07
CA LYS A 128 12.64 3.85 6.36
C LYS A 128 11.19 3.61 5.93
N PRO A 129 10.93 3.26 4.66
CA PRO A 129 9.58 2.92 4.21
C PRO A 129 9.12 1.57 4.76
N THR A 130 7.82 1.44 4.99
CA THR A 130 7.15 0.15 5.12
C THR A 130 6.84 -0.39 3.72
N LEU A 131 7.18 -1.66 3.46
CA LEU A 131 6.73 -2.35 2.25
C LEU A 131 5.32 -2.88 2.46
N ILE A 132 4.43 -2.58 1.53
CA ILE A 132 3.07 -3.14 1.46
C ILE A 132 2.93 -3.80 0.11
N GLY A 133 2.72 -5.09 0.08
CA GLY A 133 2.53 -5.83 -1.16
C GLY A 133 1.13 -6.43 -1.26
N VAL A 134 0.59 -6.46 -2.46
CA VAL A 134 -0.68 -7.10 -2.80
C VAL A 134 -0.40 -8.35 -3.61
N SER A 135 -0.88 -9.52 -3.20
CA SER A 135 -0.74 -10.77 -3.94
C SER A 135 0.72 -11.05 -4.33
N GLU A 136 1.06 -11.10 -5.62
CA GLU A 136 2.45 -11.24 -6.11
C GLU A 136 3.39 -10.18 -5.51
N GLY A 137 2.96 -8.93 -5.44
CA GLY A 137 3.75 -7.87 -4.80
C GLY A 137 3.96 -8.09 -3.30
N ALA A 138 3.09 -8.89 -2.63
CA ALA A 138 3.31 -9.29 -1.24
C ALA A 138 4.45 -10.30 -1.13
N GLY A 139 4.50 -11.27 -2.04
CA GLY A 139 5.61 -12.23 -2.14
C GLY A 139 6.94 -11.53 -2.39
N LEU A 140 6.99 -10.63 -3.38
CA LEU A 140 8.19 -9.83 -3.67
C LEU A 140 8.61 -8.98 -2.45
N SER A 141 7.67 -8.37 -1.74
CA SER A 141 7.98 -7.60 -0.51
C SER A 141 8.57 -8.47 0.60
N VAL A 142 8.11 -9.71 0.73
CA VAL A 142 8.68 -10.70 1.66
C VAL A 142 10.07 -11.13 1.21
N LEU A 143 10.28 -11.40 -0.08
CA LEU A 143 11.58 -11.76 -0.64
C LEU A 143 12.60 -10.64 -0.43
N ALA A 144 12.25 -9.40 -0.72
CA ALA A 144 13.07 -8.22 -0.48
C ALA A 144 13.55 -8.12 0.98
N ALA A 145 12.65 -8.41 1.93
CA ALA A 145 12.93 -8.37 3.35
C ALA A 145 13.80 -9.54 3.87
N THR A 146 14.23 -10.46 3.02
CA THR A 146 15.16 -11.52 3.41
C THR A 146 16.62 -11.10 3.33
N ASP A 147 16.96 -10.11 2.50
CA ASP A 147 18.32 -9.62 2.31
C ASP A 147 18.75 -8.67 3.42
N PRO A 148 19.96 -8.81 3.99
CA PRO A 148 20.41 -7.97 5.10
C PRO A 148 20.49 -6.47 4.77
N GLN A 149 20.87 -6.10 3.54
CA GLN A 149 21.04 -4.69 3.18
C GLN A 149 19.68 -4.02 2.96
N THR A 150 18.78 -4.70 2.26
CA THR A 150 17.40 -4.23 2.05
C THR A 150 16.63 -4.16 3.36
N LYS A 151 16.80 -5.18 4.21
CA LYS A 151 16.26 -5.22 5.57
C LYS A 151 16.69 -4.00 6.42
N ALA A 152 17.93 -3.57 6.28
CA ALA A 152 18.42 -2.39 6.96
C ALA A 152 17.79 -1.08 6.46
N ALA A 153 17.21 -1.06 5.26
CA ALA A 153 16.63 0.12 4.61
C ALA A 153 15.12 0.26 4.78
N ILE A 154 14.43 -0.75 5.29
CA ILE A 154 12.97 -0.77 5.43
C ILE A 154 12.52 -0.90 6.89
N ALA A 155 11.27 -0.56 7.16
CA ALA A 155 10.68 -0.58 8.51
C ALA A 155 10.01 -1.92 8.86
N GLY A 156 9.52 -2.64 7.87
CA GLY A 156 8.80 -3.90 7.99
C GLY A 156 7.97 -4.19 6.74
N VAL A 157 7.21 -5.28 6.77
CA VAL A 157 6.40 -5.74 5.64
C VAL A 157 4.94 -5.93 6.06
N ILE A 158 4.02 -5.45 5.22
CA ILE A 158 2.59 -5.77 5.28
C ILE A 158 2.24 -6.52 4.00
N ALA A 159 1.82 -7.76 4.11
CA ALA A 159 1.46 -8.63 3.02
C ALA A 159 -0.06 -8.80 2.94
N LEU A 160 -0.64 -8.42 1.80
CA LEU A 160 -2.08 -8.45 1.55
C LEU A 160 -2.40 -9.60 0.59
N GLY A 161 -3.17 -10.60 1.06
CA GLY A 161 -3.51 -11.77 0.26
C GLY A 161 -2.26 -12.54 -0.22
N LEU A 162 -1.31 -12.81 0.68
CA LEU A 162 0.00 -13.40 0.39
C LEU A 162 -0.10 -14.83 -0.11
N PRO A 163 0.25 -15.15 -1.37
CA PRO A 163 0.36 -16.52 -1.84
C PRO A 163 1.65 -17.19 -1.36
N ASP A 164 1.66 -18.52 -1.26
CA ASP A 164 2.91 -19.25 -0.99
C ASP A 164 3.80 -19.30 -2.23
N THR A 165 3.23 -19.65 -3.38
CA THR A 165 3.97 -19.68 -4.66
C THR A 165 3.90 -18.33 -5.33
N ASN A 166 5.05 -17.72 -5.60
CA ASN A 166 5.20 -16.44 -6.29
C ASN A 166 6.09 -16.60 -7.50
N GLU A 167 5.80 -15.83 -8.54
CA GLU A 167 6.48 -15.90 -9.83
C GLU A 167 7.63 -14.89 -9.92
N LEU A 168 8.66 -15.26 -10.69
CA LEU A 168 9.82 -14.39 -11.00
C LEU A 168 9.86 -13.98 -12.47
N ALA A 169 8.75 -14.14 -13.14
CA ALA A 169 8.52 -13.70 -14.51
C ALA A 169 7.07 -13.33 -14.70
N TRP A 170 6.79 -12.57 -15.73
CA TRP A 170 5.42 -12.35 -16.15
C TRP A 170 5.35 -12.48 -17.67
N ARG A 171 4.50 -13.41 -18.16
CA ARG A 171 4.20 -13.59 -19.56
C ARG A 171 2.71 -13.62 -19.78
N TRP A 172 2.26 -13.07 -20.88
CA TRP A 172 0.86 -13.06 -21.24
C TRP A 172 0.20 -14.46 -21.21
N LYS A 173 0.95 -15.52 -21.51
CA LYS A 173 0.43 -16.88 -21.46
C LYS A 173 0.14 -17.38 -20.04
N ASP A 174 0.80 -16.83 -19.05
CA ASP A 174 0.69 -17.26 -17.65
C ASP A 174 -0.63 -16.76 -17.04
N SER A 175 -1.23 -15.69 -17.57
CA SER A 175 -2.57 -15.25 -17.17
C SER A 175 -3.67 -16.29 -17.42
N LEU A 176 -3.44 -17.30 -18.30
CA LEU A 176 -4.35 -18.42 -18.49
C LEU A 176 -4.28 -19.45 -17.35
N ILE A 177 -3.22 -19.47 -16.58
CA ILE A 177 -3.01 -20.40 -15.46
C ILE A 177 -4.03 -20.15 -14.35
N TYR A 178 -4.43 -18.91 -14.14
CA TYR A 178 -5.51 -18.57 -13.21
C TYR A 178 -6.86 -19.22 -13.56
N LEU A 179 -7.09 -19.53 -14.83
CA LEU A 179 -8.28 -20.25 -15.29
C LEU A 179 -8.15 -21.78 -15.12
N THR A 180 -6.94 -22.30 -15.04
CA THR A 180 -6.65 -23.74 -15.06
C THR A 180 -6.16 -24.29 -13.73
N HIS A 181 -5.88 -23.45 -12.73
CA HIS A 181 -5.25 -23.81 -11.46
C HIS A 181 -3.94 -24.58 -11.63
N GLY A 182 -3.22 -24.34 -12.72
CA GLY A 182 -1.95 -24.97 -13.03
C GLY A 182 -0.79 -24.35 -12.24
N VAL A 183 0.34 -25.05 -12.19
CA VAL A 183 1.60 -24.48 -11.69
C VAL A 183 2.26 -23.71 -12.83
N PRO A 184 2.72 -22.45 -12.60
CA PRO A 184 3.43 -21.69 -13.61
C PRO A 184 4.66 -22.46 -14.13
N ASN A 185 4.93 -22.39 -15.43
CA ASN A 185 6.15 -22.94 -16.02
C ASN A 185 7.32 -21.95 -15.95
N GLU A 186 7.23 -20.97 -15.05
CA GLU A 186 8.21 -19.93 -14.79
C GLU A 186 8.96 -20.22 -13.49
N PRO A 187 10.14 -19.62 -13.26
CA PRO A 187 10.80 -19.70 -11.96
C PRO A 187 9.89 -19.11 -10.87
N THR A 188 9.75 -19.85 -9.80
CA THR A 188 8.94 -19.48 -8.64
C THR A 188 9.75 -19.57 -7.36
N PHE A 189 9.23 -18.97 -6.29
CA PHE A 189 9.72 -19.16 -4.93
C PHE A 189 8.56 -19.34 -3.96
N SER A 190 8.81 -19.98 -2.82
CA SER A 190 7.85 -20.18 -1.75
C SER A 190 8.05 -19.15 -0.66
N THR A 191 7.00 -18.38 -0.33
CA THR A 191 7.03 -17.44 0.78
C THR A 191 7.12 -18.14 2.13
N ALA A 192 6.48 -19.29 2.31
CA ALA A 192 6.60 -20.09 3.52
C ALA A 192 8.06 -20.51 3.79
N ALA A 193 8.80 -20.90 2.73
CA ALA A 193 10.20 -21.28 2.85
C ALA A 193 11.14 -20.14 3.28
N ILE A 194 10.76 -18.88 3.02
CA ILE A 194 11.62 -17.72 3.28
C ILE A 194 11.09 -16.79 4.41
N ALA A 195 9.83 -16.93 4.83
CA ALA A 195 9.19 -16.04 5.82
C ALA A 195 9.97 -15.92 7.14
N GLY A 196 10.60 -17.00 7.60
CA GLY A 196 11.46 -16.99 8.78
C GLY A 196 12.69 -16.08 8.66
N LYS A 197 13.12 -15.76 7.44
CA LYS A 197 14.28 -14.88 7.20
C LYS A 197 13.95 -13.38 7.31
N VAL A 198 12.67 -13.01 7.38
CA VAL A 198 12.25 -11.60 7.53
C VAL A 198 12.71 -11.01 8.87
N THR A 199 12.74 -11.83 9.92
CA THR A 199 13.21 -11.38 11.25
C THR A 199 14.58 -10.68 11.16
N PRO A 200 14.84 -9.62 11.97
CA PRO A 200 14.01 -9.08 13.05
C PRO A 200 12.96 -8.05 12.63
N LEU A 201 12.72 -7.86 11.33
CA LEU A 201 11.66 -6.97 10.86
C LEU A 201 10.27 -7.55 11.19
N PRO A 202 9.30 -6.68 11.51
CA PRO A 202 7.93 -7.10 11.71
C PRO A 202 7.28 -7.49 10.38
N LEU A 203 6.62 -8.65 10.36
CA LEU A 203 5.82 -9.16 9.25
C LEU A 203 4.35 -9.17 9.63
N ALA A 204 3.57 -8.26 9.05
CA ALA A 204 2.12 -8.20 9.16
C ALA A 204 1.48 -8.86 7.94
N MET A 205 0.41 -9.61 8.12
CA MET A 205 -0.38 -10.19 7.05
C MET A 205 -1.83 -9.79 7.21
N ILE A 206 -2.51 -9.43 6.12
CA ILE A 206 -3.96 -9.17 6.09
C ILE A 206 -4.56 -10.07 5.01
N HIS A 207 -5.59 -10.83 5.37
CA HIS A 207 -6.14 -11.84 4.51
C HIS A 207 -7.67 -11.88 4.54
N SER A 208 -8.29 -12.21 3.40
CA SER A 208 -9.74 -12.34 3.25
C SER A 208 -10.23 -13.73 3.68
N THR A 209 -11.39 -13.81 4.32
CA THR A 209 -12.00 -15.12 4.69
C THR A 209 -12.39 -15.96 3.47
N HIS A 210 -12.74 -15.32 2.35
CA HIS A 210 -13.18 -16.00 1.12
C HIS A 210 -12.32 -15.56 -0.07
N ASP A 211 -11.01 -15.65 0.13
CA ASP A 211 -10.05 -15.43 -0.95
C ASP A 211 -10.13 -16.58 -1.94
N GLU A 212 -10.47 -16.28 -3.20
CA GLU A 212 -10.64 -17.28 -4.25
C GLU A 212 -9.33 -17.82 -4.82
N PHE A 213 -8.20 -17.15 -4.54
CA PHE A 213 -6.88 -17.53 -5.04
C PHE A 213 -6.00 -18.14 -3.95
N VAL A 214 -6.08 -17.62 -2.73
CA VAL A 214 -5.21 -18.02 -1.62
C VAL A 214 -6.06 -18.50 -0.45
N PRO A 215 -6.12 -19.81 -0.18
CA PRO A 215 -6.83 -20.35 0.99
C PRO A 215 -6.28 -19.78 2.31
N VAL A 216 -7.16 -19.54 3.28
CA VAL A 216 -6.76 -19.07 4.63
C VAL A 216 -5.73 -20.01 5.28
N ALA A 217 -5.81 -21.31 5.01
CA ALA A 217 -4.86 -22.30 5.52
C ALA A 217 -3.43 -22.06 5.04
N ASP A 218 -3.25 -21.57 3.81
CA ASP A 218 -1.92 -21.32 3.23
C ASP A 218 -1.25 -20.12 3.89
N VAL A 219 -2.00 -19.01 4.10
CA VAL A 219 -1.45 -17.86 4.81
C VAL A 219 -1.17 -18.16 6.28
N GLN A 220 -1.99 -19.02 6.92
CA GLN A 220 -1.72 -19.50 8.28
C GLN A 220 -0.47 -20.39 8.35
N HIS A 221 -0.26 -21.24 7.33
CA HIS A 221 0.96 -22.03 7.20
C HIS A 221 2.18 -21.11 7.05
N THR A 222 2.15 -20.14 6.15
CA THR A 222 3.24 -19.17 5.97
C THR A 222 3.52 -18.38 7.27
N LEU A 223 2.47 -17.97 8.00
CA LEU A 223 2.64 -17.33 9.30
C LEU A 223 3.35 -18.23 10.32
N GLN A 224 3.05 -19.53 10.35
CA GLN A 224 3.72 -20.49 11.25
C GLN A 224 5.23 -20.59 10.94
N GLN A 225 5.63 -20.52 9.68
CA GLN A 225 7.04 -20.54 9.26
C GLN A 225 7.79 -19.23 9.55
N ALA A 226 7.08 -18.10 9.67
CA ALA A 226 7.70 -16.83 10.02
C ALA A 226 8.15 -16.82 11.49
N ASN A 227 9.25 -16.07 11.77
CA ASN A 227 9.71 -15.77 13.12
C ASN A 227 9.07 -14.48 13.65
N GLU A 228 9.10 -14.28 14.97
CA GLU A 228 8.67 -13.02 15.59
C GLU A 228 9.56 -11.82 15.19
N PRO A 229 8.98 -10.61 15.10
CA PRO A 229 7.57 -10.27 15.32
C PRO A 229 6.71 -10.52 14.06
N LYS A 230 5.59 -11.23 14.23
CA LYS A 230 4.64 -11.55 13.16
C LYS A 230 3.20 -11.40 13.62
N LYS A 231 2.29 -11.04 12.70
CA LYS A 231 0.85 -10.93 13.02
C LYS A 231 -0.01 -11.10 11.79
N LEU A 232 -1.16 -11.76 11.97
CA LEU A 232 -2.17 -11.95 10.92
C LEU A 232 -3.49 -11.29 11.36
N TRP A 233 -4.10 -10.54 10.45
CA TRP A 233 -5.47 -10.06 10.52
C TRP A 233 -6.31 -10.77 9.45
N ILE A 234 -7.47 -11.26 9.85
CA ILE A 234 -8.46 -11.82 8.93
C ILE A 234 -9.60 -10.82 8.80
N VAL A 235 -9.91 -10.46 7.57
CA VAL A 235 -11.03 -9.61 7.19
C VAL A 235 -12.14 -10.49 6.65
N ASN A 236 -13.37 -10.34 7.17
CA ASN A 236 -14.52 -11.04 6.62
C ASN A 236 -14.93 -10.41 5.29
N ALA A 237 -14.34 -10.86 4.21
CA ALA A 237 -14.56 -10.37 2.86
C ALA A 237 -14.88 -11.52 1.89
N SER A 238 -15.49 -11.18 0.76
CA SER A 238 -15.99 -12.14 -0.23
C SER A 238 -14.99 -12.52 -1.32
N ASP A 239 -13.87 -11.83 -1.39
CA ASP A 239 -12.88 -12.02 -2.44
C ASP A 239 -11.48 -11.57 -2.01
N HIS A 240 -10.49 -11.88 -2.83
CA HIS A 240 -9.08 -11.52 -2.67
C HIS A 240 -8.83 -10.00 -2.54
N ARG A 241 -9.72 -9.18 -3.08
CA ARG A 241 -9.59 -7.72 -3.12
C ARG A 241 -10.33 -7.01 -1.99
N PHE A 242 -10.97 -7.78 -1.10
CA PHE A 242 -11.78 -7.23 0.01
C PHE A 242 -12.96 -6.36 -0.47
N SER A 243 -13.45 -6.56 -1.71
CA SER A 243 -14.33 -5.62 -2.42
C SER A 243 -15.62 -5.28 -1.67
N ASN A 244 -16.19 -6.24 -0.92
CA ASN A 244 -17.42 -6.02 -0.16
C ASN A 244 -17.19 -5.49 1.27
N ASN A 245 -15.93 -5.36 1.73
CA ASN A 245 -15.61 -4.93 3.08
C ASN A 245 -14.33 -4.07 3.17
N LEU A 246 -14.15 -3.14 2.24
CA LEU A 246 -13.02 -2.21 2.21
C LEU A 246 -12.89 -1.39 3.49
N ARG A 247 -14.00 -1.09 4.18
CA ARG A 247 -13.95 -0.35 5.44
C ARG A 247 -13.20 -1.08 6.55
N ASP A 248 -13.46 -2.37 6.74
CA ASP A 248 -12.75 -3.18 7.75
C ASP A 248 -11.31 -3.42 7.29
N PHE A 249 -11.12 -3.66 5.99
CA PHE A 249 -9.79 -3.76 5.40
C PHE A 249 -8.93 -2.52 5.69
N ASP A 250 -9.44 -1.31 5.41
CA ASP A 250 -8.74 -0.05 5.67
C ASP A 250 -8.39 0.12 7.16
N GLN A 251 -9.31 -0.28 8.05
CA GLN A 251 -9.05 -0.27 9.47
C GLN A 251 -7.89 -1.22 9.84
N ARG A 252 -7.89 -2.47 9.33
CA ARG A 252 -6.81 -3.43 9.59
C ARG A 252 -5.49 -2.98 9.00
N LEU A 253 -5.52 -2.33 7.84
CA LEU A 253 -4.31 -1.76 7.22
C LEU A 253 -3.66 -0.70 8.13
N LEU A 254 -4.46 0.20 8.70
CA LEU A 254 -3.95 1.21 9.64
C LEU A 254 -3.46 0.59 10.94
N GLU A 255 -4.17 -0.41 11.48
CA GLU A 255 -3.73 -1.18 12.66
C GLU A 255 -2.40 -1.91 12.40
N ALA A 256 -2.23 -2.46 11.20
CA ALA A 256 -0.99 -3.12 10.79
C ALA A 256 0.18 -2.13 10.68
N LEU A 257 -0.03 -0.95 10.10
CA LEU A 257 0.99 0.11 10.06
C LEU A 257 1.43 0.53 11.45
N ASP A 258 0.48 0.80 12.33
CA ASP A 258 0.76 1.14 13.74
C ASP A 258 1.51 0.01 14.45
N TRP A 259 1.17 -1.24 14.15
CA TRP A 259 1.83 -2.39 14.72
C TRP A 259 3.27 -2.52 14.20
N ILE A 260 3.51 -2.34 12.88
CA ILE A 260 4.85 -2.26 12.29
C ILE A 260 5.69 -1.21 13.02
N ALA A 261 5.17 0.01 13.16
CA ALA A 261 5.89 1.11 13.80
C ALA A 261 6.34 0.80 15.25
N ARG A 262 5.52 0.06 16.00
CA ARG A 262 5.84 -0.35 17.41
C ARG A 262 6.81 -1.52 17.52
N ASN A 263 6.97 -2.32 16.46
CA ASN A 263 7.76 -3.55 16.49
C ASN A 263 9.04 -3.47 15.65
N GLN A 264 9.40 -2.28 15.16
CA GLN A 264 10.67 -2.09 14.45
C GLN A 264 11.86 -2.41 15.33
N PRO A 265 12.91 -3.03 14.80
CA PRO A 265 14.18 -3.20 15.51
C PRO A 265 14.75 -1.84 15.92
N ARG A 266 15.20 -1.74 17.15
CA ARG A 266 15.86 -0.54 17.68
C ARG A 266 17.27 -0.39 17.16
#